data_9990a446b1477bf2f08e081478c1c5d5
#
_entry.id   9990a446b1477bf2f08e081478c1c5d5
#
_cell.length_a   1.000
_cell.length_b   1.000
_cell.length_c   1.000
_cell.angle_alpha   90.00
_cell.angle_beta   90.00
_cell.angle_gamma   90.00
#
_symmetry.space_group_name_H-M   'P 1'
#
loop_
_entity.id
_entity.type
_entity.pdbx_description
1 polymer ?
#
loop_
_entity_poly.entity_id
_entity_poly.type
_entity_poly.pdbx_seq_one_letter_code
_entity_poly.pdbx_strand_id
1 'polypeptide(L)'
;LRKRELAGLAWAITGSGVFLEESLQVIKALRDRGFSVTVFVSRAGEEVLGMYGLTSRLESIVKGGYPNEVVYEREEGFSYPRAGRVYKGVYRLLVVSPATLNTVSKIVNGIADSLVSNLASHFIKAGLPVFIVPSDLTETISVIPLAVERELCSKCPGCVAADVCPTGALRRDPFFKVKVSLLLCTQCGLCVRACPFNAIRMNVEIKVKPNPYYLAIIRRLNDIPGVKALDHPSRVLDEIKEIEGAG
;
A
#
# COMPACT_ATOMS: atom_id res chain seq x y z
N LEU A 1 29.61 1.21 -25.80
CA LEU A 1 28.26 0.77 -25.45
C LEU A 1 27.86 1.48 -24.14
N ARG A 2 27.15 2.63 -24.23
CA ARG A 2 26.53 3.27 -23.05
C ARG A 2 25.60 2.22 -22.42
N LYS A 3 25.83 1.87 -21.15
CA LYS A 3 24.81 1.20 -20.34
C LYS A 3 23.52 2.02 -20.55
N ARG A 4 22.47 1.42 -21.11
CA ARG A 4 21.14 2.02 -21.10
C ARG A 4 20.88 2.35 -19.63
N GLU A 5 20.78 3.63 -19.32
CA GLU A 5 20.35 4.06 -18.00
C GLU A 5 18.99 3.40 -17.76
N LEU A 6 18.97 2.50 -16.81
CA LEU A 6 17.76 1.78 -16.46
C LEU A 6 16.70 2.81 -16.08
N ALA A 7 15.55 2.72 -16.73
CA ALA A 7 14.51 3.74 -16.64
C ALA A 7 14.07 3.96 -15.21
N GLY A 8 13.82 5.21 -14.84
CA GLY A 8 13.23 5.55 -13.55
C GLY A 8 11.78 5.06 -13.48
N LEU A 9 11.42 4.46 -12.36
CA LEU A 9 10.07 4.00 -12.06
C LEU A 9 9.46 4.84 -10.94
N ALA A 10 8.20 5.20 -11.09
CA ALA A 10 7.37 5.67 -10.00
C ALA A 10 6.54 4.48 -9.48
N TRP A 11 6.58 4.23 -8.18
CA TRP A 11 5.73 3.23 -7.53
C TRP A 11 4.83 3.94 -6.53
N ALA A 12 3.53 3.67 -6.54
CA ALA A 12 2.59 4.29 -5.61
C ALA A 12 1.94 3.24 -4.71
N ILE A 13 1.93 3.50 -3.40
CA ILE A 13 1.34 2.64 -2.37
C ILE A 13 0.12 3.34 -1.78
N THR A 14 -1.01 2.63 -1.74
CA THR A 14 -2.25 3.11 -1.13
C THR A 14 -2.64 2.31 0.12
N GLY A 15 -3.75 2.65 0.76
CA GLY A 15 -4.15 2.13 2.06
C GLY A 15 -4.72 0.70 2.05
N SER A 16 -4.02 -0.27 1.47
CA SER A 16 -4.41 -1.68 1.50
C SER A 16 -3.28 -2.55 2.06
N GLY A 17 -3.62 -3.46 2.98
CA GLY A 17 -2.70 -4.50 3.44
C GLY A 17 -2.56 -5.66 2.45
N VAL A 18 -3.58 -5.86 1.59
CA VAL A 18 -3.55 -6.85 0.51
C VAL A 18 -2.48 -6.44 -0.50
N PHE A 19 -1.61 -7.35 -0.88
CA PHE A 19 -0.49 -7.15 -1.80
C PHE A 19 0.60 -6.16 -1.33
N LEU A 20 0.57 -5.72 -0.07
CA LEU A 20 1.58 -4.77 0.42
C LEU A 20 2.96 -5.44 0.50
N GLU A 21 3.05 -6.62 1.10
CA GLU A 21 4.29 -7.38 1.22
C GLU A 21 4.86 -7.77 -0.15
N GLU A 22 4.02 -8.26 -1.05
CA GLU A 22 4.39 -8.64 -2.43
C GLU A 22 4.85 -7.41 -3.23
N SER A 23 4.22 -6.25 -3.01
CA SER A 23 4.66 -4.99 -3.61
C SER A 23 6.07 -4.62 -3.18
N LEU A 24 6.40 -4.74 -1.89
CA LEU A 24 7.75 -4.49 -1.41
C LEU A 24 8.78 -5.47 -1.99
N GLN A 25 8.40 -6.74 -2.16
CA GLN A 25 9.26 -7.75 -2.79
C GLN A 25 9.56 -7.39 -4.25
N VAL A 26 8.55 -6.94 -5.01
CA VAL A 26 8.72 -6.49 -6.40
C VAL A 26 9.59 -5.23 -6.48
N ILE A 27 9.37 -4.23 -5.62
CA ILE A 27 10.21 -3.04 -5.55
C ILE A 27 11.67 -3.44 -5.29
N LYS A 28 11.90 -4.36 -4.33
CA LYS A 28 13.25 -4.87 -4.06
C LYS A 28 13.86 -5.54 -5.28
N ALA A 29 13.12 -6.41 -5.96
CA ALA A 29 13.60 -7.09 -7.17
C ALA A 29 13.97 -6.11 -8.29
N LEU A 30 13.22 -5.02 -8.46
CA LEU A 30 13.52 -3.95 -9.41
C LEU A 30 14.80 -3.19 -9.01
N ARG A 31 14.94 -2.85 -7.72
CA ARG A 31 16.16 -2.22 -7.20
C ARG A 31 17.39 -3.10 -7.39
N ASP A 32 17.29 -4.40 -7.11
CA ASP A 32 18.38 -5.37 -7.29
C ASP A 32 18.79 -5.51 -8.77
N ARG A 33 17.86 -5.26 -9.72
CA ARG A 33 18.13 -5.21 -11.17
C ARG A 33 18.71 -3.87 -11.63
N GLY A 34 18.84 -2.88 -10.73
CA GLY A 34 19.44 -1.57 -11.00
C GLY A 34 18.45 -0.50 -11.47
N PHE A 35 17.13 -0.75 -11.40
CA PHE A 35 16.14 0.29 -11.66
C PHE A 35 16.20 1.39 -10.59
N SER A 36 16.06 2.64 -11.01
CA SER A 36 15.77 3.73 -10.10
C SER A 36 14.28 3.72 -9.75
N VAL A 37 13.94 3.76 -8.46
CA VAL A 37 12.55 3.70 -7.99
C VAL A 37 12.29 4.81 -6.99
N THR A 38 11.33 5.68 -7.31
CA THR A 38 10.71 6.59 -6.33
C THR A 38 9.39 6.00 -5.87
N VAL A 39 9.20 5.83 -4.57
CA VAL A 39 7.96 5.32 -4.00
C VAL A 39 7.13 6.46 -3.43
N PHE A 40 5.93 6.65 -3.96
CA PHE A 40 4.94 7.63 -3.51
C PHE A 40 3.94 6.94 -2.58
N VAL A 41 3.81 7.42 -1.36
CA VAL A 41 2.98 6.79 -0.34
C VAL A 41 1.84 7.73 0.05
N SER A 42 0.60 7.28 -0.16
CA SER A 42 -0.59 8.03 0.28
C SER A 42 -0.67 8.07 1.81
N ARG A 43 -1.46 9.00 2.37
CA ARG A 43 -1.69 9.06 3.82
C ARG A 43 -2.16 7.73 4.39
N ALA A 44 -3.16 7.11 3.76
CA ALA A 44 -3.65 5.80 4.18
C ALA A 44 -2.60 4.69 3.95
N GLY A 45 -1.77 4.79 2.92
CA GLY A 45 -0.66 3.87 2.67
C GLY A 45 0.41 3.93 3.76
N GLU A 46 0.73 5.14 4.24
CA GLU A 46 1.66 5.34 5.35
C GLU A 46 1.13 4.70 6.65
N GLU A 47 -0.14 4.90 6.97
CA GLU A 47 -0.78 4.29 8.12
C GLU A 47 -0.72 2.75 8.04
N VAL A 48 -1.06 2.18 6.90
CA VAL A 48 -1.04 0.73 6.69
C VAL A 48 0.39 0.18 6.75
N LEU A 49 1.38 0.83 6.15
CA LEU A 49 2.79 0.46 6.30
C LEU A 49 3.21 0.41 7.77
N GLY A 50 2.79 1.41 8.56
CA GLY A 50 3.04 1.44 10.00
C GLY A 50 2.36 0.30 10.75
N MET A 51 1.08 0.03 10.47
CA MET A 51 0.30 -1.06 11.09
C MET A 51 0.91 -2.44 10.84
N TYR A 52 1.52 -2.65 9.67
CA TYR A 52 2.18 -3.91 9.32
C TYR A 52 3.69 -3.94 9.68
N GLY A 53 4.22 -2.86 10.25
CA GLY A 53 5.64 -2.77 10.62
C GLY A 53 6.60 -2.74 9.43
N LEU A 54 6.13 -2.30 8.25
CA LEU A 54 6.87 -2.38 6.98
C LEU A 54 7.57 -1.06 6.58
N THR A 55 7.35 0.03 7.31
CA THR A 55 7.90 1.36 6.98
C THR A 55 9.42 1.34 6.84
N SER A 56 10.14 0.89 7.87
CA SER A 56 11.60 0.85 7.85
C SER A 56 12.16 -0.09 6.78
N ARG A 57 11.42 -1.17 6.46
CA ARG A 57 11.80 -2.09 5.40
C ARG A 57 11.68 -1.42 4.03
N LEU A 58 10.59 -0.70 3.75
CA LEU A 58 10.40 0.07 2.53
C LEU A 58 11.54 1.09 2.36
N GLU A 59 11.80 1.89 3.38
CA GLU A 59 12.87 2.91 3.36
C GLU A 59 14.24 2.28 3.10
N SER A 60 14.51 1.12 3.69
CA SER A 60 15.76 0.37 3.46
C SER A 60 15.90 -0.13 2.02
N ILE A 61 14.82 -0.62 1.40
CA ILE A 61 14.80 -1.09 0.01
C ILE A 61 15.08 0.06 -0.97
N VAL A 62 14.49 1.22 -0.72
CA VAL A 62 14.53 2.37 -1.64
C VAL A 62 15.75 3.25 -1.40
N LYS A 63 16.49 3.06 -0.32
CA LYS A 63 17.67 3.84 0.08
C LYS A 63 18.64 4.09 -1.08
N GLY A 64 19.11 5.34 -1.23
CA GLY A 64 20.11 5.68 -2.26
C GLY A 64 20.11 7.14 -2.68
N GLY A 65 19.21 7.94 -2.16
CA GLY A 65 19.03 9.34 -2.57
C GLY A 65 18.34 9.48 -3.93
N TYR A 66 18.04 10.70 -4.31
CA TYR A 66 17.33 11.01 -5.56
C TYR A 66 17.90 10.26 -6.78
N PRO A 67 17.07 9.64 -7.63
CA PRO A 67 15.60 9.54 -7.53
C PRO A 67 15.10 8.34 -6.72
N ASN A 68 15.96 7.66 -5.98
CA ASN A 68 15.62 6.51 -5.13
C ASN A 68 15.22 7.03 -3.75
N GLU A 69 13.96 7.36 -3.57
CA GLU A 69 13.43 7.95 -2.35
C GLU A 69 11.99 7.54 -2.09
N VAL A 70 11.55 7.65 -0.85
CA VAL A 70 10.14 7.53 -0.47
C VAL A 70 9.58 8.94 -0.31
N VAL A 71 8.46 9.21 -0.96
CA VAL A 71 7.74 10.48 -0.93
C VAL A 71 6.41 10.25 -0.22
N TYR A 72 6.28 10.78 0.98
CA TYR A 72 5.04 10.69 1.74
C TYR A 72 4.10 11.86 1.39
N GLU A 73 2.80 11.57 1.23
CA GLU A 73 1.80 12.58 0.87
C GLU A 73 1.76 13.74 1.88
N ARG A 74 2.03 13.49 3.17
CA ARG A 74 2.09 14.53 4.20
C ARG A 74 3.21 15.55 3.99
N GLU A 75 4.24 15.20 3.20
CA GLU A 75 5.41 16.05 2.91
C GLU A 75 5.20 16.90 1.65
N GLU A 76 4.13 16.63 0.92
CA GLU A 76 3.75 17.34 -0.28
C GLU A 76 2.72 18.43 0.04
N GLY A 77 2.80 19.55 -0.68
CA GLY A 77 1.71 20.51 -0.70
C GLY A 77 0.54 20.00 -1.55
N PHE A 78 -0.59 20.68 -1.53
CA PHE A 78 -1.79 20.32 -2.29
C PHE A 78 -1.60 20.23 -3.82
N SER A 79 -0.53 20.81 -4.35
CA SER A 79 -0.17 20.75 -5.77
C SER A 79 0.70 19.54 -6.13
N TYR A 80 1.16 18.77 -5.15
CA TYR A 80 2.00 17.58 -5.32
C TYR A 80 3.19 17.80 -6.29
N PRO A 81 4.11 18.72 -6.01
CA PRO A 81 5.11 19.19 -6.97
C PRO A 81 6.05 18.08 -7.46
N ARG A 82 6.30 17.04 -6.63
CA ARG A 82 7.14 15.91 -7.04
C ARG A 82 6.48 15.03 -8.10
N ALA A 83 5.14 15.00 -8.20
CA ALA A 83 4.44 14.33 -9.30
C ALA A 83 4.79 14.94 -10.67
N GLY A 84 5.08 16.26 -10.73
CA GLY A 84 5.50 16.93 -11.96
C GLY A 84 6.85 16.49 -12.54
N ARG A 85 7.63 15.68 -11.81
CA ARG A 85 8.90 15.12 -12.31
C ARG A 85 8.72 14.21 -13.53
N VAL A 86 7.51 13.71 -13.77
CA VAL A 86 7.17 12.92 -14.98
C VAL A 86 7.52 13.67 -16.25
N TYR A 87 7.25 14.98 -16.29
CA TYR A 87 7.54 15.83 -17.47
C TYR A 87 9.03 16.13 -17.67
N LYS A 88 9.86 15.84 -16.67
CA LYS A 88 11.32 15.93 -16.75
C LYS A 88 11.98 14.61 -17.19
N GLY A 89 11.17 13.60 -17.53
CA GLY A 89 11.66 12.29 -17.96
C GLY A 89 12.31 11.46 -16.84
N VAL A 90 12.07 11.81 -15.57
CA VAL A 90 12.62 11.07 -14.41
C VAL A 90 12.00 9.67 -14.33
N TYR A 91 10.73 9.55 -14.73
CA TYR A 91 9.98 8.30 -14.69
C TYR A 91 9.50 7.93 -16.08
N ARG A 92 9.50 6.64 -16.41
CA ARG A 92 8.97 6.09 -17.66
C ARG A 92 7.77 5.17 -17.46
N LEU A 93 7.49 4.77 -16.24
CA LEU A 93 6.39 3.88 -15.86
C LEU A 93 5.91 4.26 -14.47
N LEU A 94 4.61 4.25 -14.28
CA LEU A 94 3.97 4.26 -12.96
C LEU A 94 3.41 2.87 -12.66
N VAL A 95 3.68 2.40 -11.44
CA VAL A 95 2.99 1.25 -10.86
C VAL A 95 2.21 1.72 -9.64
N VAL A 96 0.92 1.45 -9.57
CA VAL A 96 0.09 1.68 -8.38
C VAL A 96 -0.22 0.33 -7.75
N SER A 97 0.51 -0.03 -6.72
CA SER A 97 0.38 -1.33 -6.05
C SER A 97 0.82 -1.26 -4.58
N PRO A 98 -0.06 -1.68 -3.64
CA PRO A 98 -1.46 -2.01 -3.85
C PRO A 98 -2.32 -0.79 -4.17
N ALA A 99 -3.37 -0.96 -4.97
CA ALA A 99 -4.33 0.08 -5.30
C ALA A 99 -5.69 -0.19 -4.64
N THR A 100 -6.09 0.64 -3.67
CA THR A 100 -7.44 0.56 -3.09
C THR A 100 -8.50 0.94 -4.10
N LEU A 101 -9.71 0.40 -3.93
CA LEU A 101 -10.86 0.76 -4.76
C LEU A 101 -11.11 2.29 -4.80
N ASN A 102 -10.90 3.00 -3.70
CA ASN A 102 -11.01 4.46 -3.66
C ASN A 102 -10.08 5.12 -4.68
N THR A 103 -8.81 4.70 -4.72
CA THR A 103 -7.82 5.21 -5.68
C THR A 103 -8.17 4.83 -7.11
N VAL A 104 -8.57 3.58 -7.34
CA VAL A 104 -9.04 3.10 -8.66
C VAL A 104 -10.23 3.94 -9.14
N SER A 105 -11.24 4.14 -8.29
CA SER A 105 -12.43 4.94 -8.61
C SER A 105 -12.07 6.38 -8.96
N LYS A 106 -11.13 7.00 -8.27
CA LYS A 106 -10.64 8.34 -8.58
C LYS A 106 -9.98 8.39 -9.96
N ILE A 107 -9.07 7.47 -10.24
CA ILE A 107 -8.35 7.40 -11.54
C ILE A 107 -9.34 7.22 -12.69
N VAL A 108 -10.26 6.27 -12.58
CA VAL A 108 -11.28 5.98 -13.59
C VAL A 108 -12.20 7.18 -13.88
N ASN A 109 -12.47 8.01 -12.88
CA ASN A 109 -13.33 9.19 -13.03
C ASN A 109 -12.53 10.51 -13.20
N GLY A 110 -11.20 10.44 -13.39
CA GLY A 110 -10.35 11.62 -13.61
C GLY A 110 -10.19 12.53 -12.39
N ILE A 111 -10.41 12.03 -11.18
CA ILE A 111 -10.29 12.78 -9.94
C ILE A 111 -8.83 12.73 -9.46
N ALA A 112 -8.18 13.89 -9.37
CA ALA A 112 -6.75 14.03 -9.06
C ALA A 112 -6.52 14.83 -7.75
N ASP A 113 -7.20 14.48 -6.67
CA ASP A 113 -7.25 15.19 -5.38
C ASP A 113 -6.38 14.58 -4.28
N SER A 114 -5.59 13.56 -4.60
CA SER A 114 -4.62 12.92 -3.70
C SER A 114 -3.29 12.71 -4.42
N LEU A 115 -2.21 12.50 -3.68
CA LEU A 115 -0.88 12.29 -4.27
C LEU A 115 -0.89 11.22 -5.37
N VAL A 116 -1.48 10.06 -5.08
CA VAL A 116 -1.47 8.92 -6.02
C VAL A 116 -2.37 9.17 -7.23
N SER A 117 -3.59 9.70 -7.04
CA SER A 117 -4.48 9.99 -8.15
C SER A 117 -3.97 11.15 -9.03
N ASN A 118 -3.30 12.13 -8.43
CA ASN A 118 -2.64 13.22 -9.14
C ASN A 118 -1.45 12.70 -9.96
N LEU A 119 -0.60 11.85 -9.35
CA LEU A 119 0.51 11.22 -10.05
C LEU A 119 0.02 10.41 -11.27
N ALA A 120 -1.01 9.57 -11.11
CA ALA A 120 -1.61 8.82 -12.21
C ALA A 120 -2.13 9.74 -13.32
N SER A 121 -2.79 10.85 -12.97
CA SER A 121 -3.25 11.86 -13.93
C SER A 121 -2.09 12.46 -14.75
N HIS A 122 -0.94 12.73 -14.11
CA HIS A 122 0.23 13.23 -14.83
C HIS A 122 0.81 12.19 -15.80
N PHE A 123 0.89 10.91 -15.41
CA PHE A 123 1.35 9.84 -16.31
C PHE A 123 0.43 9.65 -17.49
N ILE A 124 -0.88 9.62 -17.28
CA ILE A 124 -1.89 9.50 -18.34
C ILE A 124 -1.79 10.69 -19.31
N LYS A 125 -1.68 11.92 -18.82
CA LYS A 125 -1.49 13.12 -19.64
C LYS A 125 -0.18 13.11 -20.43
N ALA A 126 0.87 12.50 -19.88
CA ALA A 126 2.17 12.38 -20.55
C ALA A 126 2.21 11.20 -21.55
N GLY A 127 1.14 10.42 -21.69
CA GLY A 127 1.11 9.23 -22.54
C GLY A 127 2.05 8.12 -22.08
N LEU A 128 2.41 8.09 -20.79
CA LEU A 128 3.29 7.08 -20.23
C LEU A 128 2.48 5.92 -19.65
N PRO A 129 3.03 4.69 -19.67
CA PRO A 129 2.33 3.52 -19.17
C PRO A 129 2.08 3.59 -17.67
N VAL A 130 0.89 3.08 -17.25
CA VAL A 130 0.46 2.98 -15.87
C VAL A 130 -0.04 1.57 -15.59
N PHE A 131 0.61 0.85 -14.68
CA PHE A 131 0.14 -0.45 -14.20
C PHE A 131 -0.53 -0.28 -12.86
N ILE A 132 -1.71 -0.83 -12.71
CA ILE A 132 -2.50 -0.74 -11.48
C ILE A 132 -2.82 -2.15 -11.00
N VAL A 133 -2.50 -2.43 -9.73
CA VAL A 133 -2.82 -3.70 -9.07
C VAL A 133 -3.91 -3.46 -8.02
N PRO A 134 -5.19 -3.61 -8.40
CA PRO A 134 -6.31 -3.41 -7.47
C PRO A 134 -6.31 -4.47 -6.37
N SER A 135 -6.51 -4.06 -5.12
CA SER A 135 -6.64 -4.99 -3.98
C SER A 135 -7.96 -5.76 -3.97
N ASP A 136 -8.94 -5.31 -4.76
CA ASP A 136 -10.31 -5.81 -4.74
C ASP A 136 -10.71 -6.53 -6.06
N LEU A 137 -9.74 -6.95 -6.87
CA LEU A 137 -9.99 -7.58 -8.17
C LEU A 137 -10.38 -9.06 -8.05
N THR A 138 -9.77 -9.78 -7.12
CA THR A 138 -9.97 -11.21 -6.90
C THR A 138 -10.32 -11.50 -5.44
N GLU A 139 -10.81 -12.69 -5.13
CA GLU A 139 -10.94 -13.12 -3.74
C GLU A 139 -9.54 -13.16 -3.11
N THR A 140 -9.38 -12.47 -1.99
CA THR A 140 -8.09 -12.31 -1.31
C THR A 140 -8.23 -12.59 0.19
N ILE A 141 -7.12 -12.92 0.81
CA ILE A 141 -7.03 -12.99 2.28
C ILE A 141 -6.41 -11.68 2.75
N SER A 142 -7.17 -10.93 3.54
CA SER A 142 -6.65 -9.77 4.28
C SER A 142 -6.28 -10.20 5.68
N VAL A 143 -5.18 -9.68 6.21
CA VAL A 143 -4.72 -9.99 7.56
C VAL A 143 -4.93 -8.78 8.46
N ILE A 144 -5.72 -8.94 9.53
CA ILE A 144 -5.86 -7.92 10.56
C ILE A 144 -4.70 -8.08 11.55
N PRO A 145 -3.84 -7.06 11.74
CA PRO A 145 -2.67 -7.18 12.59
C PRO A 145 -2.98 -7.54 14.06
N LEU A 146 -4.08 -7.00 14.59
CA LEU A 146 -4.53 -7.27 15.96
C LEU A 146 -6.06 -7.20 16.02
N ALA A 147 -6.70 -8.24 16.57
CA ALA A 147 -8.15 -8.31 16.77
C ALA A 147 -8.49 -8.72 18.20
N VAL A 148 -9.66 -8.29 18.68
CA VAL A 148 -10.21 -8.65 19.99
C VAL A 148 -11.52 -9.40 19.80
N GLU A 149 -11.58 -10.64 20.27
CA GLU A 149 -12.77 -11.47 20.29
C GLU A 149 -13.66 -11.03 21.45
N ARG A 150 -14.74 -10.32 21.13
CA ARG A 150 -15.56 -9.61 22.11
C ARG A 150 -16.30 -10.54 23.07
N GLU A 151 -16.73 -11.69 22.60
CA GLU A 151 -17.42 -12.70 23.42
C GLU A 151 -16.53 -13.22 24.56
N LEU A 152 -15.27 -13.49 24.25
CA LEU A 152 -14.29 -13.91 25.29
C LEU A 152 -13.89 -12.74 26.17
N CYS A 153 -13.70 -11.56 25.60
CA CYS A 153 -13.35 -10.34 26.34
C CYS A 153 -14.43 -9.94 27.35
N SER A 154 -15.72 -10.21 27.06
CA SER A 154 -16.85 -9.89 27.98
C SER A 154 -16.77 -10.59 29.31
N LYS A 155 -16.15 -11.76 29.42
CA LYS A 155 -16.01 -12.58 30.63
C LYS A 155 -14.96 -12.04 31.62
N CYS A 156 -14.12 -11.10 31.18
CA CYS A 156 -13.01 -10.58 31.97
C CYS A 156 -13.47 -9.43 32.88
N PRO A 157 -13.11 -9.41 34.18
CA PRO A 157 -13.48 -8.33 35.11
C PRO A 157 -12.73 -7.01 34.79
N GLY A 158 -11.54 -7.09 34.23
CA GLY A 158 -10.72 -5.95 33.83
C GLY A 158 -9.71 -6.34 32.76
N CYS A 159 -9.12 -5.39 32.08
CA CYS A 159 -8.21 -5.67 30.98
C CYS A 159 -6.74 -5.55 31.41
N VAL A 160 -6.11 -6.65 31.81
CA VAL A 160 -4.67 -6.73 32.12
C VAL A 160 -3.83 -6.46 30.86
N ALA A 161 -4.32 -6.88 29.70
CA ALA A 161 -3.61 -6.67 28.44
C ALA A 161 -3.45 -5.18 28.05
N ALA A 162 -4.38 -4.33 28.51
CA ALA A 162 -4.25 -2.88 28.31
C ALA A 162 -3.13 -2.28 29.18
N ASP A 163 -2.93 -2.84 30.38
CA ASP A 163 -1.95 -2.32 31.34
C ASP A 163 -0.50 -2.61 30.91
N VAL A 164 -0.28 -3.68 30.14
CA VAL A 164 1.05 -4.07 29.63
C VAL A 164 1.37 -3.50 28.25
N CYS A 165 0.47 -2.74 27.64
CA CYS A 165 0.69 -2.19 26.31
C CYS A 165 1.63 -0.98 26.35
N PRO A 166 2.88 -1.08 25.84
CA PRO A 166 3.90 -0.03 25.99
C PRO A 166 3.56 1.24 25.22
N THR A 167 2.78 1.13 24.16
CA THR A 167 2.42 2.26 23.29
C THR A 167 1.02 2.82 23.57
N GLY A 168 0.27 2.20 24.49
CA GLY A 168 -1.13 2.54 24.71
C GLY A 168 -2.04 2.23 23.52
N ALA A 169 -1.62 1.33 22.63
CA ALA A 169 -2.45 0.85 21.53
C ALA A 169 -3.71 0.13 22.02
N LEU A 170 -3.62 -0.57 23.14
CA LEU A 170 -4.76 -1.07 23.89
C LEU A 170 -5.08 -0.12 25.04
N ARG A 171 -6.33 0.33 25.12
CA ARG A 171 -6.81 1.19 26.21
C ARG A 171 -8.09 0.63 26.78
N ARG A 172 -8.25 0.75 28.11
CA ARG A 172 -9.50 0.39 28.78
C ARG A 172 -10.64 1.26 28.24
N ASP A 173 -11.79 0.66 28.04
CA ASP A 173 -12.99 1.34 27.55
C ASP A 173 -14.20 0.89 28.39
N PRO A 174 -15.03 1.82 28.86
CA PRO A 174 -16.17 1.48 29.73
C PRO A 174 -17.25 0.64 29.03
N PHE A 175 -17.39 0.77 27.70
CA PHE A 175 -18.40 0.02 26.93
C PHE A 175 -17.85 -1.28 26.36
N PHE A 176 -16.65 -1.24 25.77
CA PHE A 176 -16.03 -2.37 25.10
C PHE A 176 -14.96 -3.08 25.92
N LYS A 177 -14.78 -2.69 27.20
CA LYS A 177 -13.70 -3.10 28.10
C LYS A 177 -12.29 -2.73 27.59
N VAL A 178 -12.04 -2.87 26.30
CA VAL A 178 -10.80 -2.47 25.65
C VAL A 178 -11.07 -1.97 24.24
N LYS A 179 -10.42 -0.86 23.87
CA LYS A 179 -10.30 -0.36 22.50
C LYS A 179 -8.90 -0.58 21.98
N VAL A 180 -8.79 -0.84 20.68
CA VAL A 180 -7.52 -1.04 19.97
C VAL A 180 -7.33 0.12 19.00
N SER A 181 -6.15 0.75 19.06
CA SER A 181 -5.64 1.65 18.01
C SER A 181 -4.53 0.93 17.24
N LEU A 182 -4.84 0.48 16.03
CA LEU A 182 -3.84 -0.19 15.19
C LEU A 182 -2.69 0.75 14.81
N LEU A 183 -2.95 2.06 14.70
CA LEU A 183 -1.94 3.08 14.41
C LEU A 183 -0.84 3.19 15.48
N LEU A 184 -1.16 2.84 16.73
CA LEU A 184 -0.21 2.84 17.84
C LEU A 184 0.41 1.47 18.11
N CYS A 185 -0.07 0.42 17.43
CA CYS A 185 0.34 -0.95 17.67
C CYS A 185 1.69 -1.25 17.03
N THR A 186 2.68 -1.62 17.81
CA THR A 186 4.00 -2.08 17.34
C THR A 186 4.10 -3.58 17.12
N GLN A 187 2.98 -4.31 17.22
CA GLN A 187 2.89 -5.76 17.07
C GLN A 187 3.81 -6.57 18.02
N CYS A 188 4.15 -6.04 19.17
CA CYS A 188 5.05 -6.69 20.15
C CYS A 188 4.50 -7.96 20.79
N GLY A 189 3.20 -8.26 20.68
CA GLY A 189 2.55 -9.46 21.18
C GLY A 189 2.37 -9.53 22.72
N LEU A 190 2.77 -8.51 23.49
CA LEU A 190 2.65 -8.50 24.94
C LEU A 190 1.20 -8.66 25.39
N CYS A 191 0.26 -8.00 24.74
CA CYS A 191 -1.17 -8.06 25.05
C CYS A 191 -1.77 -9.46 24.82
N VAL A 192 -1.28 -10.19 23.81
CA VAL A 192 -1.71 -11.57 23.53
C VAL A 192 -1.32 -12.48 24.69
N ARG A 193 -0.06 -12.38 25.13
CA ARG A 193 0.46 -13.18 26.25
C ARG A 193 -0.18 -12.83 27.60
N ALA A 194 -0.55 -11.57 27.79
CA ALA A 194 -1.15 -11.10 29.04
C ALA A 194 -2.66 -11.35 29.13
N CYS A 195 -3.34 -11.67 28.04
CA CYS A 195 -4.78 -11.88 28.03
C CYS A 195 -5.17 -13.26 28.60
N PRO A 196 -5.76 -13.38 29.81
CA PRO A 196 -6.03 -14.68 30.44
C PRO A 196 -7.13 -15.47 29.72
N PHE A 197 -7.93 -14.82 28.88
CA PHE A 197 -9.01 -15.46 28.12
C PHE A 197 -8.68 -15.71 26.66
N ASN A 198 -7.44 -15.46 26.24
CA ASN A 198 -7.01 -15.56 24.83
C ASN A 198 -7.91 -14.79 23.85
N ALA A 199 -8.52 -13.70 24.35
CA ALA A 199 -9.44 -12.88 23.55
C ALA A 199 -8.73 -11.97 22.53
N ILE A 200 -7.41 -11.83 22.64
CA ILE A 200 -6.61 -10.98 21.75
C ILE A 200 -5.81 -11.88 20.83
N ARG A 201 -5.96 -11.67 19.54
CA ARG A 201 -5.27 -12.45 18.48
C ARG A 201 -4.53 -11.52 17.54
N MET A 202 -3.39 -11.97 17.04
CA MET A 202 -2.62 -11.31 15.98
C MET A 202 -2.77 -12.04 14.67
N ASN A 203 -2.58 -11.31 13.58
CA ASN A 203 -2.57 -11.83 12.21
C ASN A 203 -3.84 -12.63 11.88
N VAL A 204 -5.00 -12.05 12.21
CA VAL A 204 -6.30 -12.68 11.94
C VAL A 204 -6.64 -12.57 10.46
N GLU A 205 -6.74 -13.70 9.79
CA GLU A 205 -7.10 -13.77 8.39
C GLU A 205 -8.61 -13.56 8.20
N ILE A 206 -8.96 -12.71 7.24
CA ILE A 206 -10.33 -12.53 6.76
C ILE A 206 -10.37 -12.70 5.24
N LYS A 207 -11.36 -13.45 4.76
CA LYS A 207 -11.61 -13.57 3.33
C LYS A 207 -12.41 -12.37 2.85
N VAL A 208 -11.86 -11.65 1.88
CA VAL A 208 -12.50 -10.52 1.23
C VAL A 208 -12.92 -10.96 -0.17
N LYS A 209 -14.23 -10.89 -0.45
CA LYS A 209 -14.76 -11.22 -1.77
C LYS A 209 -15.02 -9.94 -2.55
N PRO A 210 -14.64 -9.91 -3.84
CA PRO A 210 -14.92 -8.76 -4.67
C PRO A 210 -16.44 -8.60 -4.88
N ASN A 211 -16.89 -7.34 -4.83
CA ASN A 211 -18.27 -7.00 -5.13
C ASN A 211 -18.42 -6.78 -6.65
N PRO A 212 -19.45 -7.33 -7.31
CA PRO A 212 -19.66 -7.15 -8.76
C PRO A 212 -19.70 -5.69 -9.22
N TYR A 213 -20.27 -4.78 -8.41
CA TYR A 213 -20.28 -3.35 -8.67
C TYR A 213 -18.86 -2.78 -8.73
N TYR A 214 -17.99 -3.17 -7.80
CA TYR A 214 -16.61 -2.72 -7.75
C TYR A 214 -15.76 -3.31 -8.87
N LEU A 215 -16.01 -4.55 -9.24
CA LEU A 215 -15.38 -5.15 -10.41
C LEU A 215 -15.70 -4.40 -11.71
N ALA A 216 -16.92 -3.89 -11.85
CA ALA A 216 -17.30 -3.07 -13.01
C ALA A 216 -16.49 -1.75 -13.05
N ILE A 217 -16.22 -1.13 -11.90
CA ILE A 217 -15.36 0.07 -11.81
C ILE A 217 -13.92 -0.28 -12.20
N ILE A 218 -13.38 -1.36 -11.64
CA ILE A 218 -11.98 -1.79 -11.92
C ILE A 218 -11.77 -2.07 -13.41
N ARG A 219 -12.72 -2.72 -14.08
CA ARG A 219 -12.63 -3.03 -15.52
C ARG A 219 -12.47 -1.78 -16.38
N ARG A 220 -13.05 -0.65 -15.98
CA ARG A 220 -12.93 0.63 -16.68
C ARG A 220 -11.49 1.18 -16.70
N LEU A 221 -10.57 0.67 -15.89
CA LEU A 221 -9.15 1.03 -16.00
C LEU A 221 -8.59 0.71 -17.39
N ASN A 222 -9.04 -0.39 -18.00
CA ASN A 222 -8.58 -0.82 -19.31
C ASN A 222 -9.17 0.02 -20.46
N ASP A 223 -10.16 0.87 -20.19
CA ASP A 223 -10.70 1.83 -21.14
C ASP A 223 -9.81 3.08 -21.27
N ILE A 224 -8.86 3.26 -20.34
CA ILE A 224 -7.95 4.42 -20.33
C ILE A 224 -6.69 4.07 -21.14
N PRO A 225 -6.37 4.79 -22.22
CA PRO A 225 -5.17 4.52 -23.01
C PRO A 225 -3.89 4.54 -22.17
N GLY A 226 -3.07 3.50 -22.29
CA GLY A 226 -1.82 3.36 -21.56
C GLY A 226 -1.96 2.87 -20.11
N VAL A 227 -3.18 2.62 -19.63
CA VAL A 227 -3.43 2.03 -18.30
C VAL A 227 -3.73 0.53 -18.43
N LYS A 228 -3.10 -0.28 -17.60
CA LYS A 228 -3.30 -1.73 -17.53
C LYS A 228 -3.57 -2.17 -16.11
N ALA A 229 -4.70 -2.85 -15.89
CA ALA A 229 -4.98 -3.50 -14.61
C ALA A 229 -4.26 -4.86 -14.56
N LEU A 230 -3.57 -5.12 -13.45
CA LEU A 230 -2.88 -6.39 -13.18
C LEU A 230 -3.51 -7.07 -11.96
N ASP A 231 -3.54 -8.37 -11.95
CA ASP A 231 -4.16 -9.18 -10.89
C ASP A 231 -3.22 -9.43 -9.70
N HIS A 232 -1.91 -9.25 -9.89
CA HIS A 232 -0.92 -9.47 -8.84
C HIS A 232 0.33 -8.61 -9.05
N PRO A 233 1.02 -8.14 -7.97
CA PRO A 233 2.22 -7.31 -8.08
C PRO A 233 3.36 -7.94 -8.89
N SER A 234 3.53 -9.26 -8.82
CA SER A 234 4.59 -9.97 -9.58
C SER A 234 4.47 -9.82 -11.10
N ARG A 235 3.24 -9.62 -11.61
CA ARG A 235 3.00 -9.41 -13.05
C ARG A 235 3.69 -8.18 -13.59
N VAL A 236 3.97 -7.19 -12.72
CA VAL A 236 4.75 -6.00 -13.08
C VAL A 236 6.11 -6.36 -13.67
N LEU A 237 6.76 -7.40 -13.13
CA LEU A 237 8.07 -7.84 -13.61
C LEU A 237 8.02 -8.44 -15.03
N ASP A 238 6.91 -9.09 -15.37
CA ASP A 238 6.70 -9.68 -16.69
C ASP A 238 6.40 -8.58 -17.70
N GLU A 239 5.52 -7.63 -17.37
CA GLU A 239 5.20 -6.48 -18.20
C GLU A 239 6.42 -5.60 -18.51
N ILE A 240 7.31 -5.40 -17.53
CA ILE A 240 8.56 -4.65 -17.74
C ILE A 240 9.46 -5.38 -18.74
N LYS A 241 9.58 -6.71 -18.65
CA LYS A 241 10.38 -7.49 -19.64
C LYS A 241 9.82 -7.37 -21.06
N GLU A 242 8.49 -7.39 -21.20
CA GLU A 242 7.83 -7.20 -22.51
C GLU A 242 8.15 -5.84 -23.11
N ILE A 243 8.11 -4.77 -22.31
CA ILE A 243 8.46 -3.41 -22.75
C ILE A 243 9.95 -3.34 -23.15
N GLU A 244 10.85 -3.97 -22.38
CA GLU A 244 12.28 -3.98 -22.65
C GLU A 244 12.62 -4.81 -23.90
N GLY A 245 11.86 -5.88 -24.18
CA GLY A 245 12.06 -6.76 -25.34
C GLY A 245 11.47 -6.21 -26.64
N ALA A 246 10.53 -5.27 -26.57
CA ALA A 246 9.86 -4.66 -27.73
C ALA A 246 10.59 -3.41 -28.27
N GLY A 247 11.68 -2.96 -27.65
CA GLY A 247 12.50 -1.79 -28.02
C GLY A 247 13.92 -2.17 -28.41
#